data_bb4c36359ec16072b65b08cdef7d974b
#
_entry.id   bb4c36359ec16072b65b08cdef7d974b
#
_cell.length_a   1.000
_cell.length_b   1.000
_cell.length_c   1.000
_cell.angle_alpha   90.00
_cell.angle_beta   90.00
_cell.angle_gamma   90.00
#
_symmetry.space_group_name_H-M   'P 1'
#
loop_
_entity.id
_entity.type
_entity.pdbx_description
1 polymer ?
#
loop_
_entity_poly.entity_id
_entity_poly.type
_entity_poly.pdbx_seq_one_letter_code
_entity_poly.pdbx_strand_id
1 'polypeptide(L)'
;MRKLPARMTRWAYLGVIALAACSLVNPAFPDGLAYEREIHLKGTSNTRDIGGYQTGDLRTVRWRQIIRSENLSRLTAEDFQHLEEMGVKTVIDLRTDRERDQSPTVWQGDNPPRFYHFPIGDAHNDWFNAQRKMIKGNRFTEEQATEHMIEGYRMIAEEGPPSYQKLMGLVLDQSNWPVLIHCNAGKDRAGVATALILEALGVARETIMEDFMLTNEISRAKEKSVLLAKDRKKAGAGSRVATGPPASAWFPIVGVQPEMLEAFYARVEEQYGSMDAFLAELGVDQEARSELAASLTDEQPEIVMGE
;
A
#
# COMPACT_ATOMS: atom_id res chain seq x y z
N MET A 1 7.28 -53.76 1.90
CA MET A 1 7.47 -52.43 1.28
C MET A 1 6.94 -51.37 2.24
N ARG A 2 7.82 -50.77 3.02
CA ARG A 2 7.46 -49.73 4.02
C ARG A 2 7.57 -48.35 3.37
N LYS A 3 6.48 -47.58 3.34
CA LYS A 3 6.47 -46.19 2.91
C LYS A 3 7.08 -45.32 4.02
N LEU A 4 8.14 -44.59 3.71
CA LEU A 4 8.72 -43.57 4.55
C LEU A 4 7.92 -42.25 4.42
N PRO A 5 7.70 -41.49 5.53
CA PRO A 5 7.03 -40.18 5.45
C PRO A 5 8.02 -39.11 5.01
N ALA A 6 7.55 -38.19 4.16
CA ALA A 6 8.27 -37.02 3.73
C ALA A 6 8.56 -36.09 4.94
N ARG A 7 9.83 -35.89 5.24
CA ARG A 7 10.30 -34.88 6.20
C ARG A 7 10.18 -33.49 5.55
N MET A 8 9.25 -32.69 6.03
CA MET A 8 9.26 -31.26 5.82
C MET A 8 10.48 -30.67 6.56
N THR A 9 11.43 -30.19 5.80
CA THR A 9 12.56 -29.43 6.31
C THR A 9 12.08 -28.03 6.68
N ARG A 10 11.91 -27.79 7.99
CA ARG A 10 11.78 -26.45 8.56
C ARG A 10 13.13 -25.74 8.38
N TRP A 11 13.19 -24.80 7.47
CA TRP A 11 14.27 -23.82 7.43
C TRP A 11 14.11 -22.89 8.62
N ALA A 12 14.94 -23.09 9.62
CA ALA A 12 15.11 -22.14 10.70
C ALA A 12 15.94 -20.96 10.13
N TYR A 13 15.30 -19.87 9.79
CA TYR A 13 15.96 -18.58 9.58
C TYR A 13 16.41 -18.05 10.94
N LEU A 14 17.61 -18.43 11.35
CA LEU A 14 18.43 -17.64 12.27
C LEU A 14 19.12 -16.54 11.46
N GLY A 15 18.33 -15.58 11.01
CA GLY A 15 18.86 -14.32 10.49
C GLY A 15 19.37 -13.50 11.68
N VAL A 16 20.67 -13.30 11.72
CA VAL A 16 21.29 -12.23 12.48
C VAL A 16 20.66 -10.94 12.00
N ILE A 17 19.75 -10.38 12.79
CA ILE A 17 19.27 -9.01 12.62
C ILE A 17 20.48 -8.14 12.99
N ALA A 18 21.31 -7.84 12.00
CA ALA A 18 22.12 -6.65 12.06
C ALA A 18 21.12 -5.48 12.04
N LEU A 19 20.82 -4.94 13.21
CA LEU A 19 20.27 -3.61 13.37
C LEU A 19 21.32 -2.64 12.78
N ALA A 20 21.35 -2.56 11.44
CA ALA A 20 21.76 -1.34 10.80
C ALA A 20 20.68 -0.34 11.21
N ALA A 21 20.95 0.43 12.25
CA ALA A 21 20.32 1.71 12.46
C ALA A 21 20.62 2.48 11.16
N CYS A 22 19.75 2.31 10.15
CA CYS A 22 19.72 3.17 9.00
C CYS A 22 19.32 4.52 9.60
N SER A 23 20.34 5.28 9.96
CA SER A 23 20.19 6.68 10.31
C SER A 23 19.41 7.27 9.17
N LEU A 24 18.22 7.79 9.46
CA LEU A 24 17.34 8.56 8.56
C LEU A 24 18.03 9.90 8.17
N VAL A 25 19.28 9.84 7.77
CA VAL A 25 19.96 10.94 7.10
C VAL A 25 19.72 10.68 5.62
N ASN A 26 18.59 11.20 5.13
CA ASN A 26 18.41 11.35 3.70
C ASN A 26 19.64 12.09 3.14
N PRO A 27 20.28 11.60 2.08
CA PRO A 27 21.31 12.35 1.40
C PRO A 27 20.72 13.72 1.04
N ALA A 28 21.45 14.78 1.33
CA ALA A 28 21.03 16.13 0.95
C ALA A 28 20.90 16.15 -0.59
N PHE A 29 19.68 16.32 -1.07
CA PHE A 29 19.42 16.49 -2.50
C PHE A 29 20.03 17.81 -3.00
N PRO A 30 20.16 18.03 -4.32
CA PRO A 30 20.75 19.22 -4.90
C PRO A 30 20.11 20.54 -4.43
N ASP A 31 18.85 20.48 -3.94
CA ASP A 31 18.11 21.59 -3.35
C ASP A 31 18.35 21.79 -1.84
N GLY A 32 19.14 20.89 -1.20
CA GLY A 32 19.44 20.93 0.24
C GLY A 32 18.25 20.58 1.14
N LEU A 33 17.14 20.07 0.60
CA LEU A 33 15.95 19.71 1.37
C LEU A 33 16.06 18.26 1.86
N ALA A 34 15.74 18.03 3.14
CA ALA A 34 15.52 16.69 3.68
C ALA A 34 14.04 16.36 3.51
N TYR A 35 13.72 15.33 2.72
CA TYR A 35 12.35 14.87 2.58
C TYR A 35 12.02 13.82 3.64
N GLU A 36 10.92 14.03 4.34
CA GLU A 36 10.32 13.00 5.17
C GLU A 36 9.34 12.19 4.33
N ARG A 37 9.40 10.85 4.48
CA ARG A 37 8.51 9.94 3.77
C ARG A 37 7.07 10.11 4.20
N GLU A 38 6.81 10.15 5.52
CA GLU A 38 5.48 10.39 6.06
C GLU A 38 5.03 11.82 5.79
N ILE A 39 3.81 11.96 5.26
CA ILE A 39 3.15 13.25 5.03
C ILE A 39 2.09 13.40 6.11
N HIS A 40 2.35 14.30 7.05
CA HIS A 40 1.48 14.51 8.20
C HIS A 40 0.25 15.33 7.84
N LEU A 41 -0.89 14.65 7.65
CA LEU A 41 -2.20 15.26 7.46
C LEU A 41 -3.09 14.91 8.67
N LYS A 42 -3.88 15.88 9.15
CA LYS A 42 -4.74 15.72 10.33
C LYS A 42 -5.83 14.68 10.10
N GLY A 43 -6.35 14.62 8.88
CA GLY A 43 -7.46 13.73 8.50
C GLY A 43 -7.06 12.32 8.10
N THR A 44 -5.76 12.02 7.94
CA THR A 44 -5.25 10.69 7.58
C THR A 44 -4.17 10.21 8.53
N SER A 45 -3.94 8.90 8.54
CA SER A 45 -2.89 8.28 9.35
C SER A 45 -2.00 7.32 8.55
N ASN A 46 -2.09 7.33 7.23
CA ASN A 46 -1.30 6.45 6.35
C ASN A 46 -1.00 7.14 5.02
N THR A 47 -0.52 8.38 5.09
CA THR A 47 -0.14 9.15 3.91
C THR A 47 1.37 9.26 3.83
N ARG A 48 1.95 8.91 2.67
CA ARG A 48 3.39 8.96 2.45
C ARG A 48 3.79 9.07 0.99
N ASP A 49 4.97 9.60 0.79
CA ASP A 49 5.69 9.65 -0.47
C ASP A 49 6.35 8.28 -0.76
N ILE A 50 6.36 7.84 -2.01
CA ILE A 50 7.07 6.64 -2.43
C ILE A 50 8.42 6.93 -3.08
N GLY A 51 8.91 8.17 -3.06
CA GLY A 51 10.23 8.55 -3.51
C GLY A 51 11.37 8.04 -2.63
N GLY A 52 12.61 8.20 -3.08
CA GLY A 52 13.80 7.86 -2.31
C GLY A 52 14.20 6.40 -2.28
N TYR A 53 13.45 5.48 -2.91
CA TYR A 53 13.86 4.09 -3.05
C TYR A 53 14.87 3.94 -4.19
N GLN A 54 15.85 3.03 -3.99
CA GLN A 54 16.82 2.71 -5.03
C GLN A 54 16.30 1.65 -5.97
N THR A 55 16.54 1.84 -7.26
CA THR A 55 16.30 0.86 -8.31
C THR A 55 17.48 -0.09 -8.45
N GLY A 56 17.31 -1.22 -9.15
CA GLY A 56 18.36 -2.21 -9.37
C GLY A 56 19.58 -1.69 -10.14
N ASP A 57 19.43 -0.61 -10.91
CA ASP A 57 20.48 0.10 -11.62
C ASP A 57 21.04 1.31 -10.84
N LEU A 58 20.77 1.36 -9.53
CA LEU A 58 21.27 2.36 -8.58
C LEU A 58 20.74 3.80 -8.79
N ARG A 59 19.67 3.96 -9.53
CA ARG A 59 18.95 5.24 -9.60
C ARG A 59 18.07 5.40 -8.38
N THR A 60 17.58 6.60 -8.11
CA THR A 60 16.71 6.90 -6.97
C THR A 60 15.35 7.37 -7.46
N VAL A 61 14.27 6.77 -6.98
CA VAL A 61 12.89 7.21 -7.27
C VAL A 61 12.71 8.66 -6.79
N ARG A 62 12.20 9.53 -7.66
CA ARG A 62 12.02 10.96 -7.36
C ARG A 62 11.01 11.18 -6.26
N TRP A 63 11.36 12.05 -5.34
CA TRP A 63 10.46 12.51 -4.29
C TRP A 63 9.35 13.41 -4.85
N ARG A 64 8.23 13.45 -4.13
CA ARG A 64 7.11 14.35 -4.38
C ARG A 64 6.39 14.15 -5.72
N GLN A 65 6.57 12.98 -6.37
CA GLN A 65 5.89 12.66 -7.62
C GLN A 65 4.71 11.70 -7.40
N ILE A 66 4.87 10.71 -6.54
CA ILE A 66 3.83 9.71 -6.26
C ILE A 66 3.61 9.63 -4.76
N ILE A 67 2.38 9.85 -4.36
CA ILE A 67 1.93 9.82 -2.96
C ILE A 67 0.89 8.73 -2.80
N ARG A 68 0.96 7.95 -1.74
CA ARG A 68 -0.11 7.02 -1.36
C ARG A 68 -0.80 7.49 -0.09
N SER A 69 -2.11 7.24 0.01
CA SER A 69 -2.91 7.70 1.15
C SER A 69 -4.07 6.76 1.48
N GLU A 70 -4.64 6.94 2.66
CA GLU A 70 -5.96 6.45 3.01
C GLU A 70 -7.06 7.41 2.50
N ASN A 71 -8.30 7.13 2.85
CA ASN A 71 -9.49 7.88 2.49
C ASN A 71 -9.39 9.37 2.84
N LEU A 72 -9.63 10.24 1.86
CA LEU A 72 -9.49 11.69 1.97
C LEU A 72 -10.74 12.41 2.52
N SER A 73 -11.82 11.67 2.83
CA SER A 73 -13.09 12.28 3.25
C SER A 73 -13.04 13.00 4.61
N ARG A 74 -11.98 12.76 5.40
CA ARG A 74 -11.78 13.38 6.71
C ARG A 74 -10.70 14.47 6.72
N LEU A 75 -10.15 14.80 5.56
CA LEU A 75 -9.17 15.88 5.45
C LEU A 75 -9.78 17.21 5.87
N THR A 76 -9.00 18.00 6.57
CA THR A 76 -9.34 19.38 6.93
C THR A 76 -8.99 20.33 5.79
N ALA A 77 -9.49 21.56 5.85
CA ALA A 77 -9.10 22.60 4.87
C ALA A 77 -7.59 22.83 4.82
N GLU A 78 -6.91 22.77 6.00
CA GLU A 78 -5.44 22.87 6.07
C GLU A 78 -4.74 21.69 5.39
N ASP A 79 -5.29 20.46 5.49
CA ASP A 79 -4.75 19.29 4.80
C ASP A 79 -4.85 19.46 3.28
N PHE A 80 -5.99 19.96 2.79
CA PHE A 80 -6.17 20.22 1.35
C PHE A 80 -5.22 21.32 0.87
N GLN A 81 -5.07 22.39 1.64
CA GLN A 81 -4.10 23.44 1.34
C GLN A 81 -2.66 22.87 1.26
N HIS A 82 -2.29 22.01 2.21
CA HIS A 82 -0.97 21.36 2.19
C HIS A 82 -0.75 20.49 0.94
N LEU A 83 -1.76 19.74 0.51
CA LEU A 83 -1.70 18.96 -0.74
C LEU A 83 -1.60 19.87 -1.99
N GLU A 84 -2.24 21.05 -1.98
CA GLU A 84 -2.10 22.06 -3.03
C GLU A 84 -0.70 22.67 -3.05
N GLU A 85 -0.13 22.99 -1.90
CA GLU A 85 1.25 23.50 -1.75
C GLU A 85 2.28 22.45 -2.23
N MET A 86 1.99 21.16 -2.04
CA MET A 86 2.78 20.06 -2.62
C MET A 86 2.61 19.95 -4.14
N GLY A 87 1.68 20.69 -4.73
CA GLY A 87 1.41 20.70 -6.17
C GLY A 87 0.67 19.47 -6.68
N VAL A 88 -0.07 18.73 -5.83
CA VAL A 88 -0.83 17.54 -6.26
C VAL A 88 -1.77 17.90 -7.40
N LYS A 89 -1.57 17.29 -8.57
CA LYS A 89 -2.35 17.55 -9.79
C LYS A 89 -3.43 16.52 -10.04
N THR A 90 -3.22 15.30 -9.54
CA THR A 90 -4.08 14.16 -9.84
C THR A 90 -4.34 13.35 -8.58
N VAL A 91 -5.60 13.03 -8.36
CA VAL A 91 -6.04 12.09 -7.30
C VAL A 91 -6.69 10.89 -7.95
N ILE A 92 -6.22 9.70 -7.59
CA ILE A 92 -6.76 8.41 -8.06
C ILE A 92 -7.40 7.69 -6.87
N ASP A 93 -8.71 7.52 -6.92
CA ASP A 93 -9.53 6.83 -5.92
C ASP A 93 -9.80 5.38 -6.36
N LEU A 94 -9.24 4.41 -5.60
CA LEU A 94 -9.41 2.96 -5.86
C LEU A 94 -10.56 2.34 -5.04
N ARG A 95 -11.32 3.15 -4.31
CA ARG A 95 -12.45 2.67 -3.50
C ARG A 95 -13.58 2.18 -4.39
N THR A 96 -14.35 1.22 -3.87
CA THR A 96 -15.62 0.80 -4.48
C THR A 96 -16.59 1.98 -4.53
N ASP A 97 -17.57 1.93 -5.44
CA ASP A 97 -18.65 2.93 -5.51
C ASP A 97 -19.33 3.11 -4.16
N ARG A 98 -19.61 2.00 -3.47
CA ARG A 98 -20.23 2.02 -2.15
C ARG A 98 -19.36 2.72 -1.09
N GLU A 99 -18.04 2.46 -1.05
CA GLU A 99 -17.14 3.13 -0.09
C GLU A 99 -17.09 4.64 -0.33
N ARG A 100 -17.07 5.03 -1.61
CA ARG A 100 -17.07 6.43 -2.02
C ARG A 100 -18.36 7.14 -1.63
N ASP A 101 -19.52 6.51 -1.87
CA ASP A 101 -20.83 7.08 -1.53
C ASP A 101 -21.02 7.22 -0.01
N GLN A 102 -20.47 6.29 0.78
CA GLN A 102 -20.52 6.34 2.25
C GLN A 102 -19.57 7.38 2.86
N SER A 103 -18.51 7.74 2.16
CA SER A 103 -17.49 8.67 2.63
C SER A 103 -16.96 9.52 1.47
N PRO A 104 -17.78 10.40 0.90
CA PRO A 104 -17.39 11.20 -0.25
C PRO A 104 -16.24 12.15 0.11
N THR A 105 -15.28 12.29 -0.81
CA THR A 105 -14.23 13.30 -0.71
C THR A 105 -14.78 14.61 -1.27
N VAL A 106 -14.83 15.64 -0.43
CA VAL A 106 -15.22 17.00 -0.82
C VAL A 106 -13.99 17.89 -0.68
N TRP A 107 -13.41 18.29 -1.81
CA TRP A 107 -12.24 19.15 -1.80
C TRP A 107 -12.60 20.55 -1.27
N GLN A 108 -11.82 21.06 -0.34
CA GLN A 108 -12.06 22.35 0.33
C GLN A 108 -10.97 23.38 0.02
N GLY A 109 -10.03 23.06 -0.88
CA GLY A 109 -8.99 23.99 -1.34
C GLY A 109 -9.43 24.82 -2.55
N ASP A 110 -8.62 25.79 -2.92
CA ASP A 110 -8.91 26.72 -4.02
C ASP A 110 -8.57 26.15 -5.40
N ASN A 111 -7.61 25.21 -5.46
CA ASN A 111 -7.10 24.64 -6.70
C ASN A 111 -7.25 23.10 -6.70
N PRO A 112 -8.46 22.55 -6.91
CA PRO A 112 -8.68 21.12 -6.85
C PRO A 112 -7.89 20.38 -7.93
N PRO A 113 -7.27 19.23 -7.59
CA PRO A 113 -6.65 18.34 -8.56
C PRO A 113 -7.69 17.70 -9.48
N ARG A 114 -7.22 17.04 -10.54
CA ARG A 114 -8.08 16.16 -11.34
C ARG A 114 -8.38 14.88 -10.57
N PHE A 115 -9.64 14.50 -10.46
CA PHE A 115 -10.08 13.29 -9.78
C PHE A 115 -10.39 12.20 -10.79
N TYR A 116 -9.81 11.02 -10.55
CA TYR A 116 -10.11 9.80 -11.29
C TYR A 116 -10.59 8.72 -10.33
N HIS A 117 -11.62 7.98 -10.73
CA HIS A 117 -12.16 6.88 -9.95
C HIS A 117 -12.01 5.58 -10.72
N PHE A 118 -11.19 4.69 -10.18
CA PHE A 118 -10.88 3.37 -10.74
C PHE A 118 -11.15 2.30 -9.68
N PRO A 119 -12.43 1.91 -9.47
CA PRO A 119 -12.79 1.04 -8.37
C PRO A 119 -12.19 -0.36 -8.51
N ILE A 120 -11.82 -0.95 -7.36
CA ILE A 120 -11.37 -2.34 -7.25
C ILE A 120 -12.19 -3.00 -6.14
N GLY A 121 -12.82 -4.15 -6.44
CA GLY A 121 -13.64 -4.92 -5.50
C GLY A 121 -15.13 -4.70 -5.63
N ASP A 122 -15.63 -3.99 -6.64
CA ASP A 122 -17.07 -3.81 -6.86
C ASP A 122 -17.77 -5.09 -7.32
N ALA A 123 -17.10 -5.95 -8.09
CA ALA A 123 -17.66 -7.22 -8.53
C ALA A 123 -17.75 -8.26 -7.40
N HIS A 124 -16.82 -8.22 -6.40
CA HIS A 124 -16.78 -9.14 -5.27
C HIS A 124 -17.39 -8.56 -3.99
N ASN A 125 -18.60 -8.06 -4.08
CA ASN A 125 -19.35 -7.62 -2.89
C ASN A 125 -19.41 -8.70 -1.78
N ASP A 126 -19.26 -9.98 -2.12
CA ASP A 126 -19.31 -11.08 -1.17
C ASP A 126 -18.12 -11.08 -0.21
N TRP A 127 -16.89 -10.75 -0.67
CA TRP A 127 -15.73 -10.61 0.21
C TRP A 127 -15.92 -9.50 1.26
N PHE A 128 -16.35 -8.32 0.81
CA PHE A 128 -16.65 -7.21 1.73
C PHE A 128 -17.83 -7.51 2.65
N ASN A 129 -18.84 -8.26 2.17
CA ASN A 129 -19.96 -8.70 2.99
C ASN A 129 -19.50 -9.72 4.06
N ALA A 130 -18.62 -10.65 3.69
CA ALA A 130 -18.02 -11.62 4.62
C ALA A 130 -17.20 -10.90 5.70
N GLN A 131 -16.37 -9.92 5.33
CA GLN A 131 -15.62 -9.09 6.27
C GLN A 131 -16.54 -8.36 7.26
N ARG A 132 -17.59 -7.71 6.76
CA ARG A 132 -18.58 -7.04 7.61
C ARG A 132 -19.30 -8.02 8.55
N LYS A 133 -19.66 -9.20 8.05
CA LYS A 133 -20.30 -10.25 8.84
C LYS A 133 -19.36 -10.76 9.94
N MET A 134 -18.09 -11.00 9.61
CA MET A 134 -17.06 -11.41 10.56
C MET A 134 -16.87 -10.36 11.66
N ILE A 135 -16.69 -9.09 11.29
CA ILE A 135 -16.51 -7.97 12.23
C ILE A 135 -17.78 -7.77 13.10
N LYS A 136 -18.98 -7.83 12.49
CA LYS A 136 -20.27 -7.70 13.19
C LYS A 136 -20.52 -8.86 14.15
N GLY A 137 -20.13 -10.08 13.75
CA GLY A 137 -20.24 -11.28 14.57
C GLY A 137 -19.36 -11.23 15.81
N ASN A 138 -18.34 -10.39 15.81
CA ASN A 138 -17.44 -10.16 16.93
C ASN A 138 -16.82 -11.45 17.52
N ARG A 139 -16.61 -12.44 16.65
CA ARG A 139 -16.04 -13.76 16.99
C ARG A 139 -15.21 -14.24 15.81
N PHE A 140 -13.91 -14.00 15.84
CA PHE A 140 -12.96 -14.47 14.85
C PHE A 140 -11.57 -14.58 15.48
N THR A 141 -10.75 -15.47 14.94
CA THR A 141 -9.36 -15.64 15.34
C THR A 141 -8.43 -14.84 14.44
N GLU A 142 -7.16 -14.77 14.81
CA GLU A 142 -6.11 -14.19 13.99
C GLU A 142 -5.97 -14.91 12.65
N GLU A 143 -5.99 -16.26 12.68
CA GLU A 143 -5.88 -17.09 11.48
C GLU A 143 -7.04 -16.82 10.50
N GLN A 144 -8.28 -16.73 11.03
CA GLN A 144 -9.45 -16.43 10.21
C GLN A 144 -9.37 -15.03 9.58
N ALA A 145 -8.88 -14.04 10.34
CA ALA A 145 -8.70 -12.70 9.82
C ALA A 145 -7.58 -12.64 8.78
N THR A 146 -6.46 -13.31 9.02
CA THR A 146 -5.33 -13.40 8.09
C THR A 146 -5.74 -14.07 6.78
N GLU A 147 -6.40 -15.25 6.85
CA GLU A 147 -6.85 -15.96 5.65
C GLU A 147 -7.86 -15.14 4.85
N HIS A 148 -8.79 -14.47 5.53
CA HIS A 148 -9.73 -13.57 4.87
C HIS A 148 -9.01 -12.42 4.15
N MET A 149 -7.98 -11.83 4.74
CA MET A 149 -7.20 -10.77 4.10
C MET A 149 -6.36 -11.29 2.93
N ILE A 150 -5.73 -12.46 3.06
CA ILE A 150 -5.01 -13.14 1.98
C ILE A 150 -5.93 -13.33 0.77
N GLU A 151 -7.15 -13.82 0.98
CA GLU A 151 -8.14 -13.96 -0.09
C GLU A 151 -8.49 -12.61 -0.75
N GLY A 152 -8.55 -11.53 0.04
CA GLY A 152 -8.72 -10.18 -0.47
C GLY A 152 -7.60 -9.76 -1.44
N TYR A 153 -6.36 -10.17 -1.19
CA TYR A 153 -5.24 -9.87 -2.10
C TYR A 153 -5.26 -10.71 -3.37
N ARG A 154 -5.73 -11.97 -3.31
CA ARG A 154 -6.00 -12.77 -4.51
C ARG A 154 -7.09 -12.12 -5.37
N MET A 155 -8.18 -11.66 -4.74
CA MET A 155 -9.24 -10.90 -5.41
C MET A 155 -8.69 -9.61 -6.06
N ILE A 156 -7.81 -8.86 -5.39
CA ILE A 156 -7.19 -7.66 -5.96
C ILE A 156 -6.37 -8.00 -7.21
N ALA A 157 -5.70 -9.15 -7.26
CA ALA A 157 -4.97 -9.61 -8.45
C ALA A 157 -5.92 -9.98 -9.60
N GLU A 158 -7.13 -10.45 -9.31
CA GLU A 158 -8.12 -10.86 -10.30
C GLU A 158 -8.92 -9.68 -10.87
N GLU A 159 -9.37 -8.76 -10.01
CA GLU A 159 -10.24 -7.64 -10.40
C GLU A 159 -9.51 -6.34 -10.67
N GLY A 160 -8.32 -6.19 -10.09
CA GLY A 160 -7.54 -4.96 -10.17
C GLY A 160 -7.01 -4.57 -11.54
N PRO A 161 -6.69 -5.51 -12.46
CA PRO A 161 -5.99 -5.19 -13.69
C PRO A 161 -6.62 -4.06 -14.52
N PRO A 162 -7.94 -4.00 -14.78
CA PRO A 162 -8.51 -2.90 -15.55
C PRO A 162 -8.36 -1.52 -14.90
N SER A 163 -8.37 -1.48 -13.57
CA SER A 163 -8.19 -0.24 -12.78
C SER A 163 -6.71 0.14 -12.68
N TYR A 164 -5.83 -0.84 -12.48
CA TYR A 164 -4.38 -0.62 -12.47
C TYR A 164 -3.85 -0.22 -13.85
N GLN A 165 -4.37 -0.75 -14.95
CA GLN A 165 -4.02 -0.31 -16.29
C GLN A 165 -4.29 1.18 -16.48
N LYS A 166 -5.47 1.66 -16.09
CA LYS A 166 -5.82 3.09 -16.15
C LYS A 166 -4.93 3.93 -15.24
N LEU A 167 -4.63 3.44 -14.02
CA LEU A 167 -3.74 4.09 -13.08
C LEU A 167 -2.34 4.21 -13.67
N MET A 168 -1.78 3.12 -14.21
CA MET A 168 -0.44 3.13 -14.81
C MET A 168 -0.38 4.08 -16.00
N GLY A 169 -1.43 4.15 -16.83
CA GLY A 169 -1.50 5.13 -17.92
C GLY A 169 -1.42 6.59 -17.44
N LEU A 170 -1.98 6.92 -16.26
CA LEU A 170 -1.81 8.25 -15.66
C LEU A 170 -0.41 8.46 -15.07
N VAL A 171 0.17 7.41 -14.49
CA VAL A 171 1.53 7.47 -13.91
C VAL A 171 2.60 7.61 -15.00
N LEU A 172 2.42 7.00 -16.15
CA LEU A 172 3.32 7.13 -17.30
C LEU A 172 3.35 8.55 -17.89
N ASP A 173 2.30 9.33 -17.74
CA ASP A 173 2.24 10.70 -18.22
C ASP A 173 2.63 11.71 -17.13
N GLN A 174 3.85 12.27 -17.23
CA GLN A 174 4.43 13.24 -16.28
C GLN A 174 3.55 14.50 -16.09
N SER A 175 2.69 14.83 -17.05
CA SER A 175 1.79 16.01 -16.93
C SER A 175 0.78 15.84 -15.79
N ASN A 176 0.56 14.59 -15.32
CA ASN A 176 -0.31 14.25 -14.21
C ASN A 176 0.36 14.40 -12.84
N TRP A 177 1.70 14.50 -12.77
CA TRP A 177 2.42 14.51 -11.49
C TRP A 177 2.40 15.87 -10.80
N PRO A 178 2.41 15.91 -9.48
CA PRO A 178 2.32 14.80 -8.52
C PRO A 178 0.96 14.10 -8.51
N VAL A 179 0.99 12.76 -8.37
CA VAL A 179 -0.19 11.90 -8.28
C VAL A 179 -0.39 11.43 -6.83
N LEU A 180 -1.61 11.55 -6.31
CA LEU A 180 -2.01 10.95 -5.04
C LEU A 180 -2.94 9.76 -5.30
N ILE A 181 -2.52 8.57 -4.87
CA ILE A 181 -3.26 7.31 -5.01
C ILE A 181 -3.83 6.94 -3.65
N HIS A 182 -5.13 6.71 -3.57
CA HIS A 182 -5.74 6.31 -2.31
C HIS A 182 -6.79 5.21 -2.46
N CYS A 183 -7.06 4.54 -1.34
CA CYS A 183 -8.23 3.67 -1.17
C CYS A 183 -8.91 3.97 0.17
N ASN A 184 -9.52 2.99 0.82
CA ASN A 184 -10.17 3.25 2.10
C ASN A 184 -9.17 3.38 3.27
N ALA A 185 -8.25 2.43 3.42
CA ALA A 185 -7.23 2.42 4.49
C ALA A 185 -5.81 2.78 4.00
N GLY A 186 -5.62 3.00 2.70
CA GLY A 186 -4.31 3.28 2.11
C GLY A 186 -3.32 2.12 2.18
N LYS A 187 -3.79 0.92 2.57
CA LYS A 187 -2.92 -0.23 2.85
C LYS A 187 -2.97 -1.31 1.76
N ASP A 188 -4.16 -1.75 1.32
CA ASP A 188 -4.34 -2.87 0.41
C ASP A 188 -4.23 -2.43 -1.06
N ARG A 189 -5.29 -1.91 -1.65
CA ARG A 189 -5.35 -1.50 -3.08
C ARG A 189 -4.30 -0.45 -3.43
N ALA A 190 -4.13 0.57 -2.58
CA ALA A 190 -3.07 1.56 -2.72
C ALA A 190 -1.67 0.97 -2.46
N GLY A 191 -1.58 -0.04 -1.57
CA GLY A 191 -0.33 -0.79 -1.33
C GLY A 191 0.10 -1.58 -2.56
N VAL A 192 -0.83 -2.30 -3.19
CA VAL A 192 -0.57 -3.03 -4.45
C VAL A 192 -0.23 -2.06 -5.58
N ALA A 193 -0.97 -0.94 -5.73
CA ALA A 193 -0.65 0.09 -6.73
C ALA A 193 0.79 0.61 -6.57
N THR A 194 1.21 0.87 -5.32
CA THR A 194 2.59 1.27 -5.00
C THR A 194 3.59 0.19 -5.38
N ALA A 195 3.31 -1.08 -5.03
CA ALA A 195 4.17 -2.20 -5.38
C ALA A 195 4.36 -2.32 -6.90
N LEU A 196 3.29 -2.19 -7.68
CA LEU A 196 3.34 -2.24 -9.15
C LEU A 196 4.17 -1.09 -9.74
N ILE A 197 4.06 0.12 -9.23
CA ILE A 197 4.87 1.27 -9.68
C ILE A 197 6.35 1.03 -9.38
N LEU A 198 6.67 0.57 -8.16
CA LEU A 198 8.05 0.29 -7.76
C LEU A 198 8.65 -0.90 -8.51
N GLU A 199 7.86 -1.97 -8.81
CA GLU A 199 8.25 -3.08 -9.69
C GLU A 199 8.55 -2.57 -11.11
N ALA A 200 7.71 -1.70 -11.66
CA ALA A 200 7.92 -1.10 -12.98
C ALA A 200 9.24 -0.29 -13.04
N LEU A 201 9.63 0.34 -11.96
CA LEU A 201 10.89 1.08 -11.81
C LEU A 201 12.10 0.18 -11.50
N GLY A 202 11.91 -1.12 -11.31
CA GLY A 202 13.00 -2.04 -10.98
C GLY A 202 13.53 -1.92 -9.55
N VAL A 203 12.71 -1.47 -8.61
CA VAL A 203 13.03 -1.51 -7.17
C VAL A 203 12.99 -2.96 -6.69
N ALA A 204 13.95 -3.35 -5.84
CA ALA A 204 14.03 -4.72 -5.32
C ALA A 204 12.78 -5.09 -4.52
N ARG A 205 12.30 -6.34 -4.67
CA ARG A 205 11.06 -6.83 -4.04
C ARG A 205 11.11 -6.77 -2.51
N GLU A 206 12.29 -6.94 -1.92
CA GLU A 206 12.53 -6.75 -0.50
C GLU A 206 12.23 -5.32 -0.04
N THR A 207 12.69 -4.33 -0.80
CA THR A 207 12.43 -2.89 -0.52
C THR A 207 10.95 -2.55 -0.72
N ILE A 208 10.30 -3.14 -1.72
CA ILE A 208 8.84 -3.00 -1.93
C ILE A 208 8.08 -3.57 -0.74
N MET A 209 8.49 -4.73 -0.23
CA MET A 209 7.91 -5.33 0.97
C MET A 209 8.14 -4.45 2.21
N GLU A 210 9.30 -3.84 2.36
CA GLU A 210 9.58 -2.88 3.44
C GLU A 210 8.63 -1.67 3.37
N ASP A 211 8.44 -1.05 2.18
CA ASP A 211 7.43 0.02 2.03
C ASP A 211 6.03 -0.47 2.40
N PHE A 212 5.64 -1.65 1.93
CA PHE A 212 4.33 -2.21 2.26
C PHE A 212 4.14 -2.33 3.77
N MET A 213 5.13 -2.87 4.48
CA MET A 213 5.13 -3.08 5.93
C MET A 213 5.18 -1.78 6.74
N LEU A 214 5.73 -0.67 6.20
CA LEU A 214 5.68 0.66 6.85
C LEU A 214 4.25 1.10 7.18
N THR A 215 3.25 0.55 6.50
CA THR A 215 1.83 0.76 6.84
C THR A 215 1.56 0.50 8.32
N ASN A 216 2.18 -0.51 8.93
CA ASN A 216 1.95 -0.88 10.32
C ASN A 216 2.44 0.18 11.30
N GLU A 217 3.53 0.85 10.98
CA GLU A 217 4.14 1.90 11.80
C GLU A 217 3.38 3.21 11.60
N ILE A 218 3.30 3.68 10.36
CA ILE A 218 2.69 4.97 10.01
C ILE A 218 1.20 5.00 10.40
N SER A 219 0.44 3.93 10.12
CA SER A 219 -0.97 3.87 10.50
C SER A 219 -1.21 3.51 11.97
N ARG A 220 -0.17 3.20 12.73
CA ARG A 220 -0.26 2.71 14.12
C ARG A 220 -1.19 1.50 14.26
N ALA A 221 -1.01 0.51 13.38
CA ALA A 221 -1.91 -0.65 13.26
C ALA A 221 -2.01 -1.44 14.58
N LYS A 222 -0.90 -1.56 15.31
CA LYS A 222 -0.83 -2.26 16.60
C LYS A 222 -1.71 -1.58 17.65
N GLU A 223 -1.63 -0.26 17.77
CA GLU A 223 -2.43 0.53 18.69
C GLU A 223 -3.92 0.48 18.31
N LYS A 224 -4.23 0.61 17.02
CA LYS A 224 -5.60 0.47 16.50
C LYS A 224 -6.20 -0.89 16.85
N SER A 225 -5.45 -1.98 16.68
CA SER A 225 -5.92 -3.33 17.00
C SER A 225 -6.26 -3.49 18.49
N VAL A 226 -5.42 -2.92 19.37
CA VAL A 226 -5.66 -2.92 20.82
C VAL A 226 -6.90 -2.11 21.19
N LEU A 227 -7.10 -0.94 20.59
CA LEU A 227 -8.29 -0.10 20.82
C LEU A 227 -9.56 -0.82 20.40
N LEU A 228 -9.60 -1.40 19.19
CA LEU A 228 -10.76 -2.16 18.70
C LEU A 228 -11.11 -3.34 19.61
N ALA A 229 -10.10 -4.09 20.07
CA ALA A 229 -10.34 -5.18 21.02
C ALA A 229 -10.93 -4.71 22.35
N LYS A 230 -10.50 -3.53 22.87
CA LYS A 230 -11.05 -2.93 24.11
C LYS A 230 -12.49 -2.45 23.93
N ASP A 231 -12.80 -1.77 22.83
CA ASP A 231 -14.13 -1.22 22.55
C ASP A 231 -15.17 -2.32 22.39
N ARG A 232 -14.80 -3.41 21.70
CA ARG A 232 -15.68 -4.58 21.51
C ARG A 232 -15.92 -5.35 22.81
N LYS A 233 -14.97 -5.40 23.73
CA LYS A 233 -15.17 -5.94 25.08
C LYS A 233 -16.18 -5.13 25.89
N LYS A 234 -16.12 -3.79 25.79
CA LYS A 234 -17.08 -2.91 26.46
C LYS A 234 -18.50 -3.09 25.92
N ALA A 235 -18.66 -3.16 24.60
CA ALA A 235 -19.96 -3.37 23.95
C ALA A 235 -20.60 -4.73 24.31
N GLY A 236 -19.80 -5.72 24.69
CA GLY A 236 -20.25 -7.05 25.13
C GLY A 236 -20.48 -7.19 26.64
N ALA A 237 -20.22 -6.18 27.46
CA ALA A 237 -20.22 -6.27 28.93
C ALA A 237 -21.60 -6.59 29.56
N GLY A 238 -22.69 -6.65 28.78
CA GLY A 238 -24.02 -7.09 29.23
C GLY A 238 -24.36 -8.56 28.89
N SER A 239 -23.47 -9.30 28.22
CA SER A 239 -23.68 -10.68 27.79
C SER A 239 -22.75 -11.64 28.54
N ARG A 240 -23.31 -12.78 29.01
CA ARG A 240 -22.55 -13.84 29.70
C ARG A 240 -21.41 -14.51 28.89
N VAL A 241 -21.18 -14.07 27.63
CA VAL A 241 -20.20 -14.65 26.69
C VAL A 241 -19.54 -13.52 25.87
N ALA A 242 -18.91 -12.58 26.54
CA ALA A 242 -18.36 -11.44 25.83
C ALA A 242 -16.83 -11.26 26.04
N THR A 243 -16.08 -12.18 25.50
CA THR A 243 -14.71 -11.89 25.08
C THR A 243 -14.74 -11.70 23.56
N GLY A 244 -14.77 -10.45 23.09
CA GLY A 244 -14.58 -10.13 21.67
C GLY A 244 -13.20 -10.60 21.20
N PRO A 245 -12.92 -10.53 19.88
CA PRO A 245 -11.64 -10.94 19.31
C PRO A 245 -10.47 -10.25 20.03
N PRO A 246 -9.35 -10.97 20.27
CA PRO A 246 -8.15 -10.36 20.84
C PRO A 246 -7.53 -9.33 19.88
N ALA A 247 -6.61 -8.51 20.36
CA ALA A 247 -5.92 -7.51 19.52
C ALA A 247 -5.18 -8.16 18.35
N SER A 248 -4.61 -9.35 18.54
CA SER A 248 -3.94 -10.10 17.46
C SER A 248 -4.89 -10.43 16.31
N ALA A 249 -6.15 -10.77 16.59
CA ALA A 249 -7.14 -11.03 15.55
C ALA A 249 -7.58 -9.77 14.78
N TRP A 250 -7.51 -8.60 15.39
CA TRP A 250 -7.78 -7.34 14.71
C TRP A 250 -6.61 -6.86 13.86
N PHE A 251 -5.37 -7.27 14.20
CA PHE A 251 -4.18 -6.78 13.52
C PHE A 251 -4.19 -7.05 12.00
N PRO A 252 -4.53 -8.24 11.48
CA PRO A 252 -4.59 -8.46 10.03
C PRO A 252 -5.58 -7.53 9.31
N ILE A 253 -6.65 -7.10 9.99
CA ILE A 253 -7.68 -6.23 9.41
C ILE A 253 -7.22 -4.78 9.33
N VAL A 254 -6.51 -4.28 10.33
CA VAL A 254 -6.10 -2.86 10.41
C VAL A 254 -4.66 -2.61 9.96
N GLY A 255 -3.81 -3.62 10.02
CA GLY A 255 -2.43 -3.64 9.54
C GLY A 255 -2.26 -4.48 8.29
N VAL A 256 -1.02 -4.79 7.98
CA VAL A 256 -0.61 -5.68 6.89
C VAL A 256 0.37 -6.74 7.38
N GLN A 257 0.45 -7.85 6.65
CA GLN A 257 1.39 -8.95 6.87
C GLN A 257 2.02 -9.32 5.53
N PRO A 258 3.27 -9.80 5.49
CA PRO A 258 3.96 -10.13 4.24
C PRO A 258 3.15 -11.08 3.34
N GLU A 259 2.51 -12.08 3.94
CA GLU A 259 1.73 -13.11 3.25
C GLU A 259 0.59 -12.53 2.40
N MET A 260 0.13 -11.33 2.72
CA MET A 260 -0.92 -10.63 1.97
C MET A 260 -0.39 -10.19 0.60
N LEU A 261 0.73 -9.48 0.56
CA LEU A 261 1.33 -9.03 -0.71
C LEU A 261 1.91 -10.23 -1.48
N GLU A 262 2.48 -11.22 -0.78
CA GLU A 262 2.93 -12.47 -1.40
C GLU A 262 1.78 -13.22 -2.09
N ALA A 263 0.59 -13.24 -1.51
CA ALA A 263 -0.60 -13.85 -2.12
C ALA A 263 -1.02 -13.14 -3.42
N PHE A 264 -0.89 -11.80 -3.47
CA PHE A 264 -1.09 -11.03 -4.70
C PHE A 264 -0.06 -11.46 -5.77
N TYR A 265 1.23 -11.47 -5.42
CA TYR A 265 2.29 -11.88 -6.34
C TYR A 265 2.10 -13.32 -6.85
N ALA A 266 1.82 -14.25 -5.95
CA ALA A 266 1.60 -15.65 -6.33
C ALA A 266 0.41 -15.80 -7.30
N ARG A 267 -0.67 -15.04 -7.08
CA ARG A 267 -1.84 -15.06 -7.97
C ARG A 267 -1.54 -14.46 -9.34
N VAL A 268 -0.75 -13.39 -9.39
CA VAL A 268 -0.25 -12.80 -10.64
C VAL A 268 0.62 -13.80 -11.40
N GLU A 269 1.56 -14.46 -10.73
CA GLU A 269 2.44 -15.47 -11.34
C GLU A 269 1.65 -16.66 -11.88
N GLU A 270 0.60 -17.11 -11.16
CA GLU A 270 -0.28 -18.18 -11.62
C GLU A 270 -1.08 -17.80 -12.87
N GLN A 271 -1.57 -16.57 -12.97
CA GLN A 271 -2.43 -16.13 -14.07
C GLN A 271 -1.65 -15.65 -15.30
N TYR A 272 -0.54 -14.98 -15.11
CA TYR A 272 0.23 -14.29 -16.16
C TYR A 272 1.62 -14.89 -16.40
N GLY A 273 2.05 -15.84 -15.56
CA GLY A 273 3.36 -16.49 -15.65
C GLY A 273 4.51 -15.70 -15.04
N SER A 274 4.45 -14.37 -15.02
CA SER A 274 5.45 -13.51 -14.39
C SER A 274 4.91 -12.11 -14.10
N MET A 275 5.59 -11.36 -13.22
CA MET A 275 5.29 -9.95 -12.97
C MET A 275 5.54 -9.09 -14.21
N ASP A 276 6.58 -9.38 -14.99
CA ASP A 276 6.86 -8.66 -16.25
C ASP A 276 5.73 -8.82 -17.26
N ALA A 277 5.19 -10.03 -17.42
CA ALA A 277 4.03 -10.27 -18.28
C ALA A 277 2.78 -9.52 -17.77
N PHE A 278 2.58 -9.48 -16.45
CA PHE A 278 1.49 -8.74 -15.86
C PHE A 278 1.64 -7.23 -16.05
N LEU A 279 2.83 -6.68 -15.86
CA LEU A 279 3.08 -5.24 -16.11
C LEU A 279 2.85 -4.90 -17.60
N ALA A 280 3.25 -5.76 -18.51
CA ALA A 280 2.98 -5.58 -19.94
C ALA A 280 1.48 -5.58 -20.25
N GLU A 281 0.67 -6.44 -19.61
CA GLU A 281 -0.80 -6.43 -19.70
C GLU A 281 -1.40 -5.13 -19.16
N LEU A 282 -0.76 -4.50 -18.16
CA LEU A 282 -1.16 -3.19 -17.65
C LEU A 282 -0.71 -2.02 -18.56
N GLY A 283 -0.08 -2.30 -19.72
CA GLY A 283 0.46 -1.29 -20.62
C GLY A 283 1.84 -0.77 -20.22
N VAL A 284 2.55 -1.47 -19.35
CA VAL A 284 3.89 -1.12 -18.85
C VAL A 284 4.88 -2.16 -19.35
N ASP A 285 5.08 -2.20 -20.66
CA ASP A 285 6.09 -3.03 -21.30
C ASP A 285 7.52 -2.48 -21.05
N GLN A 286 8.53 -3.11 -21.66
CA GLN A 286 9.93 -2.73 -21.45
C GLN A 286 10.24 -1.30 -21.92
N GLU A 287 9.60 -0.80 -22.98
CA GLU A 287 9.77 0.56 -23.47
C GLU A 287 9.15 1.55 -22.48
N ALA A 288 7.90 1.35 -22.08
CA ALA A 288 7.20 2.17 -21.10
C ALA A 288 7.92 2.18 -19.74
N ARG A 289 8.50 1.04 -19.31
CA ARG A 289 9.32 0.98 -18.08
C ARG A 289 10.57 1.84 -18.20
N SER A 290 11.25 1.79 -19.35
CA SER A 290 12.44 2.61 -19.58
C SER A 290 12.14 4.11 -19.59
N GLU A 291 11.02 4.51 -20.20
CA GLU A 291 10.54 5.89 -20.21
C GLU A 291 10.13 6.36 -18.79
N LEU A 292 9.43 5.50 -18.04
CA LEU A 292 9.05 5.78 -16.66
C LEU A 292 10.29 5.95 -15.77
N ALA A 293 11.27 5.06 -15.89
CA ALA A 293 12.52 5.14 -15.13
C ALA A 293 13.30 6.41 -15.49
N ALA A 294 13.41 6.76 -16.78
CA ALA A 294 14.06 8.00 -17.20
C ALA A 294 13.39 9.25 -16.62
N SER A 295 12.08 9.21 -16.42
CA SER A 295 11.29 10.34 -15.96
C SER A 295 11.14 10.42 -14.44
N LEU A 296 10.97 9.26 -13.77
CA LEU A 296 10.61 9.17 -12.36
C LEU A 296 11.79 8.79 -11.46
N THR A 297 13.00 8.65 -12.00
CA THR A 297 14.20 8.42 -11.20
C THR A 297 15.29 9.43 -11.52
N ASP A 298 16.17 9.66 -10.53
CA ASP A 298 17.38 10.47 -10.66
C ASP A 298 18.61 9.57 -10.62
N GLU A 299 19.63 9.92 -11.42
CA GLU A 299 20.97 9.32 -11.31
C GLU A 299 21.57 9.71 -9.96
N GLN A 300 22.27 8.79 -9.32
CA GLN A 300 23.03 9.17 -8.13
C GLN A 300 24.17 10.10 -8.55
N PRO A 301 24.41 11.21 -7.82
CA PRO A 301 25.60 11.99 -8.05
C PRO A 301 26.82 11.09 -7.87
N GLU A 302 27.73 11.08 -8.84
CA GLU A 302 29.01 10.39 -8.70
C GLU A 302 29.66 10.81 -7.38
N ILE A 303 29.89 9.83 -6.50
CA ILE A 303 30.72 10.07 -5.32
C ILE A 303 32.14 10.26 -5.84
N VAL A 304 32.53 11.50 -6.11
CA VAL A 304 33.93 11.85 -6.35
C VAL A 304 34.65 11.59 -5.03
N MET A 305 35.22 10.39 -4.90
CA MET A 305 36.16 10.10 -3.82
C MET A 305 37.35 11.03 -4.03
N GLY A 306 37.39 12.10 -3.23
CA GLY A 306 38.53 13.00 -3.22
C GLY A 306 39.79 12.20 -2.89
N GLU A 307 40.81 12.36 -3.74
CA GLU A 307 42.17 11.84 -3.54
C GLU A 307 42.81 12.40 -2.27
#